data_17d9c6273c885081cd4b068524c8729f
#
_entry.id   17d9c6273c885081cd4b068524c8729f
#
_cell.length_a   1.000
_cell.length_b   1.000
_cell.length_c   1.000
_cell.angle_alpha   90.00
_cell.angle_beta   90.00
_cell.angle_gamma   90.00
#
_symmetry.space_group_name_H-M   'P 1'
#
loop_
_entity.id
_entity.type
_entity.pdbx_description
1 polymer ?
#
loop_
_entity_poly.entity_id
_entity_poly.type
_entity_poly.pdbx_seq_one_letter_code
_entity_poly.pdbx_strand_id
1 'polypeptide(L)'
;MIEAMKYMKWITVLFCLLGLAACRQDAPRFRIGVAQCSDDSWRHKMNDEILREAMFYDGVSVEIRSAADDNRKQAEDVHYFIDKGVDLLIISANEAAPMTPIVEEAYQKGIPVILVDRKILSDKYTAYIGADNYEIGRAV
;
A
#
# COMPACT_ATOMS: atom_id res chain seq x y z
N MET A 1 53.41 23.08 -13.27
CA MET A 1 53.04 21.96 -12.36
C MET A 1 51.90 22.33 -11.41
N ILE A 2 51.88 23.52 -10.80
CA ILE A 2 50.85 23.97 -9.84
C ILE A 2 49.50 24.25 -10.51
N GLU A 3 49.47 24.78 -11.72
CA GLU A 3 48.24 25.04 -12.48
C GLU A 3 47.51 23.73 -12.86
N ALA A 4 48.23 22.72 -13.32
CA ALA A 4 47.63 21.43 -13.67
C ALA A 4 46.96 20.72 -12.47
N MET A 5 47.51 20.87 -11.28
CA MET A 5 46.92 20.34 -10.04
C MET A 5 45.62 21.06 -9.64
N LYS A 6 45.46 22.34 -9.93
CA LYS A 6 44.20 23.06 -9.70
C LYS A 6 43.07 22.52 -10.59
N TYR A 7 43.34 22.37 -11.89
CA TYR A 7 42.35 21.86 -12.84
C TYR A 7 41.96 20.42 -12.51
N MET A 8 42.89 19.58 -12.05
CA MET A 8 42.63 18.21 -11.66
C MET A 8 41.67 18.12 -10.45
N LYS A 9 41.82 19.00 -9.46
CA LYS A 9 40.89 19.08 -8.31
C LYS A 9 39.47 19.48 -8.74
N TRP A 10 39.33 20.43 -9.65
CA TRP A 10 38.03 20.87 -10.15
C TRP A 10 37.34 19.78 -10.99
N ILE A 11 38.09 19.02 -11.80
CA ILE A 11 37.60 17.89 -12.57
C ILE A 11 37.09 16.79 -11.62
N THR A 12 37.81 16.48 -10.54
CA THR A 12 37.39 15.49 -9.56
C THR A 12 36.10 15.91 -8.82
N VAL A 13 36.00 17.18 -8.43
CA VAL A 13 34.77 17.71 -7.80
C VAL A 13 33.58 17.68 -8.76
N LEU A 14 33.78 18.01 -10.03
CA LEU A 14 32.73 17.97 -11.05
C LEU A 14 32.27 16.53 -11.30
N PHE A 15 33.18 15.56 -11.31
CA PHE A 15 32.85 14.14 -11.49
C PHE A 15 32.10 13.57 -10.28
N CYS A 16 32.44 13.99 -9.04
CA CYS A 16 31.70 13.64 -7.84
C CYS A 16 30.29 14.25 -7.83
N LEU A 17 30.13 15.49 -8.29
CA LEU A 17 28.80 16.12 -8.37
C LEU A 17 27.90 15.48 -9.43
N LEU A 18 28.46 15.04 -10.56
CA LEU A 18 27.72 14.29 -11.58
C LEU A 18 27.31 12.89 -11.11
N GLY A 19 28.12 12.23 -10.27
CA GLY A 19 27.80 10.92 -9.68
C GLY A 19 26.63 10.96 -8.68
N LEU A 20 26.42 12.08 -8.00
CA LEU A 20 25.32 12.26 -7.04
C LEU A 20 23.94 12.46 -7.73
N ALA A 21 23.94 12.86 -9.00
CA ALA A 21 22.69 13.04 -9.76
C ALA A 21 22.13 11.74 -10.35
N ALA A 22 22.90 10.65 -10.36
CA ALA A 22 22.55 9.39 -11.03
C ALA A 22 21.64 8.46 -10.20
N CYS A 23 21.41 8.74 -8.90
CA CYS A 23 20.52 7.96 -8.05
C CYS A 23 19.22 8.68 -7.74
N ARG A 24 18.53 9.21 -8.75
CA ARG A 24 17.11 9.56 -8.59
C ARG A 24 16.31 8.29 -8.80
N GLN A 25 15.91 7.67 -7.70
CA GLN A 25 14.87 6.65 -7.73
C GLN A 25 13.59 7.38 -8.14
N ASP A 26 13.04 7.06 -9.31
CA ASP A 26 11.78 7.63 -9.75
C ASP A 26 10.69 7.35 -8.69
N ALA A 27 9.93 8.37 -8.34
CA ALA A 27 8.82 8.19 -7.43
C ALA A 27 7.84 7.15 -8.01
N PRO A 28 7.25 6.26 -7.20
CA PRO A 28 6.32 5.27 -7.69
C PRO A 28 5.15 5.96 -8.40
N ARG A 29 4.78 5.45 -9.57
CA ARG A 29 3.69 5.98 -10.40
C ARG A 29 2.33 5.54 -9.88
N PHE A 30 2.29 4.40 -9.17
CA PHE A 30 1.08 3.82 -8.62
C PHE A 30 1.35 3.32 -7.19
N ARG A 31 0.57 3.82 -6.24
CA ARG A 31 0.74 3.53 -4.81
C ARG A 31 -0.44 2.74 -4.29
N ILE A 32 -0.18 1.59 -3.70
CA ILE A 32 -1.18 0.71 -3.10
C ILE A 32 -1.03 0.76 -1.59
N GLY A 33 -2.11 1.10 -0.89
CA GLY A 33 -2.22 0.94 0.56
C GLY A 33 -2.91 -0.37 0.90
N VAL A 34 -2.40 -1.11 1.89
CA VAL A 34 -3.00 -2.34 2.39
C VAL A 34 -3.25 -2.19 3.89
N ALA A 35 -4.54 -2.16 4.29
CA ALA A 35 -4.95 -2.09 5.69
C ALA A 35 -5.42 -3.46 6.18
N GLN A 36 -4.51 -4.18 6.87
CA GLN A 36 -4.77 -5.50 7.43
C GLN A 36 -5.45 -5.40 8.79
N CYS A 37 -6.40 -6.32 9.06
CA CYS A 37 -7.09 -6.39 10.34
C CYS A 37 -6.20 -6.96 11.46
N SER A 38 -5.46 -8.03 11.18
CA SER A 38 -4.70 -8.80 12.16
C SER A 38 -3.27 -9.06 11.71
N ASP A 39 -2.48 -9.65 12.59
CA ASP A 39 -1.06 -9.97 12.41
C ASP A 39 -0.82 -11.48 12.54
N ASP A 40 -1.70 -12.29 11.97
CA ASP A 40 -1.61 -13.74 11.96
C ASP A 40 -0.83 -14.29 10.76
N SER A 41 -0.50 -15.57 10.80
CA SER A 41 0.29 -16.24 9.75
C SER A 41 -0.39 -16.23 8.38
N TRP A 42 -1.74 -16.24 8.34
CA TRP A 42 -2.49 -16.16 7.11
C TRP A 42 -2.36 -14.76 6.46
N ARG A 43 -2.44 -13.71 7.29
CA ARG A 43 -2.24 -12.32 6.85
C ARG A 43 -0.81 -12.08 6.38
N HIS A 44 0.18 -12.62 7.09
CA HIS A 44 1.57 -12.57 6.63
C HIS A 44 1.72 -13.21 5.24
N LYS A 45 1.15 -14.41 5.04
CA LYS A 45 1.20 -15.07 3.73
C LYS A 45 0.55 -14.23 2.63
N MET A 46 -0.60 -13.63 2.89
CA MET A 46 -1.27 -12.74 1.93
C MET A 46 -0.42 -11.50 1.61
N ASN A 47 0.20 -10.90 2.62
CA ASN A 47 1.09 -9.75 2.46
C ASN A 47 2.30 -10.09 1.58
N ASP A 48 2.93 -11.24 1.82
CA ASP A 48 4.06 -11.73 1.03
C ASP A 48 3.68 -11.94 -0.44
N GLU A 49 2.49 -12.46 -0.72
CA GLU A 49 2.00 -12.65 -2.10
C GLU A 49 1.73 -11.30 -2.78
N ILE A 50 1.12 -10.34 -2.09
CA ILE A 50 0.89 -9.00 -2.61
C ILE A 50 2.22 -8.31 -2.95
N LEU A 51 3.18 -8.36 -2.03
CA LEU A 51 4.51 -7.77 -2.23
C LEU A 51 5.28 -8.45 -3.37
N ARG A 52 5.19 -9.77 -3.46
CA ARG A 52 5.83 -10.54 -4.52
C ARG A 52 5.25 -10.19 -5.89
N GLU A 53 3.92 -10.12 -5.99
CA GLU A 53 3.26 -9.75 -7.24
C GLU A 53 3.63 -8.33 -7.66
N ALA A 54 3.68 -7.39 -6.73
CA ALA A 54 4.04 -6.00 -7.02
C ALA A 54 5.45 -5.85 -7.63
N MET A 55 6.39 -6.77 -7.34
CA MET A 55 7.74 -6.74 -7.91
C MET A 55 7.79 -6.95 -9.44
N PHE A 56 6.73 -7.49 -10.04
CA PHE A 56 6.65 -7.67 -11.49
C PHE A 56 6.18 -6.42 -12.24
N TYR A 57 5.83 -5.34 -11.53
CA TYR A 57 5.29 -4.12 -12.12
C TYR A 57 6.15 -2.91 -11.78
N ASP A 58 6.87 -2.39 -12.78
CA ASP A 58 7.68 -1.19 -12.62
C ASP A 58 6.83 0.02 -12.23
N GLY A 59 7.27 0.75 -11.22
CA GLY A 59 6.59 1.95 -10.73
C GLY A 59 5.40 1.70 -9.80
N VAL A 60 5.13 0.45 -9.41
CA VAL A 60 4.17 0.10 -8.34
C VAL A 60 4.88 0.10 -6.99
N SER A 61 4.26 0.69 -5.99
CA SER A 61 4.69 0.56 -4.59
C SER A 61 3.54 0.08 -3.72
N VAL A 62 3.84 -0.77 -2.76
CA VAL A 62 2.88 -1.27 -1.79
C VAL A 62 3.35 -0.91 -0.39
N GLU A 63 2.46 -0.33 0.39
CA GLU A 63 2.65 -0.11 1.82
C GLU A 63 1.58 -0.86 2.59
N ILE A 64 2.00 -1.67 3.57
CA ILE A 64 1.12 -2.50 4.38
C ILE A 64 1.15 -2.01 5.82
N ARG A 65 -0.03 -1.85 6.42
CA ARG A 65 -0.21 -1.53 7.84
C ARG A 65 -1.13 -2.58 8.47
N SER A 66 -0.78 -3.02 9.67
CA SER A 66 -1.57 -4.00 10.42
C SER A 66 -2.15 -3.39 11.70
N ALA A 67 -3.43 -3.63 11.90
CA ALA A 67 -4.17 -3.12 13.05
C ALA A 67 -4.06 -4.02 14.30
N ALA A 68 -3.57 -5.25 14.16
CA ALA A 68 -3.48 -6.21 15.26
C ALA A 68 -4.81 -6.36 16.03
N ASP A 69 -5.91 -6.55 15.28
CA ASP A 69 -7.28 -6.75 15.76
C ASP A 69 -7.93 -5.51 16.46
N ASP A 70 -7.36 -4.32 16.29
CA ASP A 70 -7.92 -3.07 16.80
C ASP A 70 -8.63 -2.29 15.69
N ASN A 71 -9.97 -2.15 15.78
CA ASN A 71 -10.78 -1.42 14.82
C ASN A 71 -10.41 0.07 14.70
N ARG A 72 -10.08 0.72 15.83
CA ARG A 72 -9.68 2.13 15.85
C ARG A 72 -8.36 2.30 15.09
N LYS A 73 -7.39 1.43 15.39
CA LYS A 73 -6.11 1.46 14.70
C LYS A 73 -6.28 1.19 13.19
N GLN A 74 -7.15 0.27 12.80
CA GLN A 74 -7.42 0.03 11.38
C GLN A 74 -8.04 1.25 10.71
N ALA A 75 -8.96 1.95 11.37
CA ALA A 75 -9.52 3.19 10.85
C ALA A 75 -8.44 4.29 10.71
N GLU A 76 -7.53 4.42 11.68
CA GLU A 76 -6.39 5.33 11.60
C GLU A 76 -5.45 4.98 10.43
N ASP A 77 -5.21 3.70 10.18
CA ASP A 77 -4.40 3.22 9.06
C ASP A 77 -5.07 3.52 7.70
N VAL A 78 -6.39 3.38 7.60
CA VAL A 78 -7.14 3.76 6.40
C VAL A 78 -7.11 5.27 6.19
N HIS A 79 -7.32 6.10 7.24
CA HIS A 79 -7.17 7.55 7.15
C HIS A 79 -5.77 7.95 6.68
N TYR A 80 -4.73 7.32 7.23
CA TYR A 80 -3.36 7.55 6.78
C TYR A 80 -3.19 7.34 5.27
N PHE A 81 -3.75 6.28 4.71
CA PHE A 81 -3.69 6.01 3.27
C PHE A 81 -4.51 7.01 2.45
N ILE A 82 -5.67 7.43 2.96
CA ILE A 82 -6.48 8.48 2.34
C ILE A 82 -5.68 9.78 2.25
N ASP A 83 -5.07 10.21 3.35
CA ASP A 83 -4.29 11.45 3.44
C ASP A 83 -3.02 11.40 2.59
N LYS A 84 -2.39 10.23 2.53
CA LYS A 84 -1.24 9.98 1.65
C LYS A 84 -1.60 10.00 0.16
N GLY A 85 -2.88 9.87 -0.16
CA GLY A 85 -3.40 9.87 -1.53
C GLY A 85 -2.93 8.64 -2.30
N VAL A 86 -3.18 7.44 -1.76
CA VAL A 86 -2.89 6.19 -2.49
C VAL A 86 -3.82 6.04 -3.70
N ASP A 87 -3.36 5.33 -4.72
CA ASP A 87 -4.10 5.12 -5.97
C ASP A 87 -5.03 3.90 -5.90
N LEU A 88 -4.82 3.02 -4.92
CA LEU A 88 -5.64 1.86 -4.61
C LEU A 88 -5.54 1.52 -3.13
N LEU A 89 -6.65 1.12 -2.53
CA LEU A 89 -6.71 0.64 -1.15
C LEU A 89 -7.21 -0.79 -1.11
N ILE A 90 -6.44 -1.68 -0.48
CA ILE A 90 -6.83 -3.06 -0.21
C ILE A 90 -7.11 -3.17 1.29
N ILE A 91 -8.30 -3.65 1.65
CA ILE A 91 -8.74 -3.73 3.04
C ILE A 91 -9.25 -5.14 3.34
N SER A 92 -8.72 -5.72 4.42
CA SER A 92 -9.35 -6.85 5.09
C SER A 92 -9.97 -6.31 6.39
N ALA A 93 -11.27 -6.06 6.40
CA ALA A 93 -11.95 -5.42 7.53
C ALA A 93 -11.86 -6.29 8.80
N ASN A 94 -11.45 -5.71 9.93
CA ASN A 94 -11.45 -6.44 11.21
C ASN A 94 -12.89 -6.78 11.62
N GLU A 95 -13.76 -5.77 11.71
CA GLU A 95 -15.18 -5.93 11.89
C GLU A 95 -15.96 -5.08 10.89
N ALA A 96 -17.06 -5.64 10.35
CA ALA A 96 -17.81 -4.99 9.30
C ALA A 96 -18.40 -3.63 9.73
N ALA A 97 -19.07 -3.58 10.90
CA ALA A 97 -19.80 -2.39 11.33
C ALA A 97 -18.87 -1.18 11.60
N PRO A 98 -17.79 -1.27 12.41
CA PRO A 98 -16.92 -0.14 12.66
C PRO A 98 -16.10 0.29 11.44
N MET A 99 -15.81 -0.65 10.50
CA MET A 99 -15.01 -0.31 9.32
C MET A 99 -15.83 0.27 8.17
N THR A 100 -17.16 0.10 8.16
CA THR A 100 -18.01 0.60 7.08
C THR A 100 -17.86 2.10 6.81
N PRO A 101 -17.93 3.00 7.81
CA PRO A 101 -17.87 4.45 7.55
C PRO A 101 -16.57 4.90 6.89
N ILE A 102 -15.43 4.38 7.35
CA ILE A 102 -14.13 4.80 6.83
C ILE A 102 -13.84 4.25 5.43
N VAL A 103 -14.35 3.06 5.12
CA VAL A 103 -14.26 2.48 3.78
C VAL A 103 -15.11 3.27 2.80
N GLU A 104 -16.33 3.66 3.19
CA GLU A 104 -17.19 4.54 2.40
C GLU A 104 -16.52 5.90 2.16
N GLU A 105 -15.84 6.48 3.16
CA GLU A 105 -15.11 7.73 3.02
C GLU A 105 -14.02 7.61 1.95
N ALA A 106 -13.20 6.55 2.00
CA ALA A 106 -12.15 6.30 1.00
C ALA A 106 -12.77 6.21 -0.42
N TYR A 107 -13.84 5.43 -0.56
CA TYR A 107 -14.53 5.25 -1.83
C TYR A 107 -15.14 6.56 -2.35
N GLN A 108 -15.78 7.37 -1.48
CA GLN A 108 -16.35 8.67 -1.85
C GLN A 108 -15.30 9.71 -2.26
N LYS A 109 -14.09 9.59 -1.73
CA LYS A 109 -12.92 10.40 -2.16
C LYS A 109 -12.33 9.95 -3.51
N GLY A 110 -12.92 8.93 -4.13
CA GLY A 110 -12.51 8.42 -5.44
C GLY A 110 -11.34 7.45 -5.39
N ILE A 111 -10.96 6.94 -4.22
CA ILE A 111 -9.95 5.90 -4.09
C ILE A 111 -10.62 4.56 -4.37
N PRO A 112 -10.20 3.79 -5.39
CA PRO A 112 -10.68 2.43 -5.60
C PRO A 112 -10.39 1.57 -4.38
N VAL A 113 -11.40 0.84 -3.88
CA VAL A 113 -11.27 -0.04 -2.71
C VAL A 113 -11.53 -1.49 -3.09
N ILE A 114 -10.57 -2.36 -2.78
CA ILE A 114 -10.74 -3.82 -2.86
C ILE A 114 -10.87 -4.37 -1.45
N LEU A 115 -12.00 -5.00 -1.17
CA LEU A 115 -12.19 -5.77 0.06
C LEU A 115 -11.70 -7.20 -0.13
N VAL A 116 -10.95 -7.71 0.86
CA VAL A 116 -10.44 -9.09 0.85
C VAL A 116 -10.91 -9.83 2.09
N ASP A 117 -11.39 -11.07 1.88
CA ASP A 117 -11.85 -11.99 2.92
C ASP A 117 -13.15 -11.55 3.61
N ARG A 118 -13.21 -10.36 4.20
CA ARG A 118 -14.35 -9.85 4.95
C ARG A 118 -14.99 -8.64 4.28
N LYS A 119 -16.32 -8.64 4.21
CA LYS A 119 -17.13 -7.53 3.69
C LYS A 119 -17.40 -6.49 4.78
N ILE A 120 -17.81 -5.31 4.34
CA ILE A 120 -18.43 -4.26 5.15
C ILE A 120 -19.97 -4.30 5.01
N LEU A 121 -20.69 -3.45 5.75
CA LEU A 121 -22.15 -3.34 5.70
C LEU A 121 -22.63 -2.33 4.63
N SER A 122 -21.93 -2.27 3.50
CA SER A 122 -22.20 -1.32 2.40
C SER A 122 -21.74 -1.96 1.09
N ASP A 123 -22.21 -1.41 -0.02
CA ASP A 123 -21.79 -1.75 -1.38
C ASP A 123 -20.80 -0.73 -1.99
N LYS A 124 -20.37 0.26 -1.20
CA LYS A 124 -19.43 1.30 -1.62
C LYS A 124 -17.98 0.78 -1.57
N TYR A 125 -17.65 -0.07 -2.49
CA TYR A 125 -16.30 -0.56 -2.78
C TYR A 125 -16.20 -0.96 -4.24
N THR A 126 -14.99 -1.07 -4.77
CA THR A 126 -14.77 -1.36 -6.19
C THR A 126 -14.90 -2.85 -6.49
N ALA A 127 -14.32 -3.71 -5.63
CA ALA A 127 -14.33 -5.16 -5.78
C ALA A 127 -14.25 -5.87 -4.42
N TYR A 128 -14.73 -7.11 -4.40
CA TYR A 128 -14.58 -8.02 -3.28
C TYR A 128 -13.93 -9.31 -3.74
N ILE A 129 -12.92 -9.75 -2.99
CA ILE A 129 -12.22 -11.02 -3.18
C ILE A 129 -12.35 -11.83 -1.90
N GLY A 130 -13.07 -12.92 -1.93
CA GLY A 130 -13.30 -13.77 -0.77
C GLY A 130 -14.22 -14.94 -1.08
N ALA A 131 -14.37 -15.81 -0.08
CA ALA A 131 -15.28 -16.96 -0.17
C ALA A 131 -16.74 -16.55 0.00
N ASP A 132 -17.65 -17.28 -0.63
CA ASP A 132 -19.07 -17.19 -0.35
C ASP A 132 -19.40 -18.09 0.85
N ASN A 133 -19.38 -17.48 2.06
CA ASN A 133 -19.63 -18.21 3.30
C ASN A 133 -21.05 -18.79 3.39
N TYR A 134 -22.01 -18.23 2.64
CA TYR A 134 -23.36 -18.77 2.57
C TYR A 134 -23.38 -20.09 1.80
N GLU A 135 -22.73 -20.15 0.65
CA GLU A 135 -22.61 -21.38 -0.12
C GLU A 135 -21.80 -22.45 0.61
N ILE A 136 -20.74 -22.05 1.31
CA ILE A 136 -19.98 -22.98 2.17
C ILE A 136 -20.87 -23.55 3.26
N GLY A 137 -21.63 -22.71 3.97
CA GLY A 137 -22.54 -23.17 5.04
C GLY A 137 -23.70 -24.05 4.55
N ARG A 138 -24.08 -23.96 3.26
CA ARG A 138 -25.09 -24.87 2.66
C ARG A 138 -24.53 -26.23 2.27
N ALA A 139 -23.20 -26.31 2.07
CA ALA A 139 -22.54 -27.53 1.60
C ALA A 139 -22.12 -28.48 2.73
N VAL A 140 -22.21 -28.04 4.00
CA VAL A 140 -21.96 -28.86 5.22
C VAL A 140 -23.25 -29.27 5.91
#